data_fa11184b4917ebae3c9b77ae72e6be81
#
_entry.id   fa11184b4917ebae3c9b77ae72e6be81
#
_cell.length_a   1.000
_cell.length_b   1.000
_cell.length_c   1.000
_cell.angle_alpha   90.00
_cell.angle_beta   90.00
_cell.angle_gamma   90.00
#
_symmetry.space_group_name_H-M   'P 1'
#
loop_
_entity.id
_entity.type
_entity.pdbx_description
1 polymer ?
#
loop_
_entity_poly.entity_id
_entity_poly.type
_entity_poly.pdbx_seq_one_letter_code
_entity_poly.pdbx_strand_id
1 'polypeptide(L)'
;MFVTMNRIPVNPEHAPQFEENFRQRARLVDQMPGFVRNLVLRPADPTREPYVVMTFWESRAHFEGWVNSPEFKEGHARSGTLPRETFRGHSQLEAYEVLTDSAEVAR
;
A
#
# COMPACT_ATOMS: atom_id res chain seq x y z
N MET A 1 14.14 -2.28 9.53
CA MET A 1 13.18 -1.89 8.49
C MET A 1 11.77 -2.35 8.84
N PHE A 2 10.81 -1.53 8.58
CA PHE A 2 9.41 -1.80 8.89
C PHE A 2 8.61 -1.87 7.59
N VAL A 3 7.71 -2.87 7.47
CA VAL A 3 6.96 -3.09 6.23
C VAL A 3 5.48 -3.16 6.57
N THR A 4 4.68 -2.43 5.78
CA THR A 4 3.22 -2.54 5.89
C THR A 4 2.65 -3.11 4.60
N MET A 5 1.61 -3.92 4.75
CA MET A 5 0.89 -4.50 3.62
C MET A 5 -0.59 -4.20 3.78
N ASN A 6 -1.17 -3.57 2.78
CA ASN A 6 -2.61 -3.37 2.75
C ASN A 6 -3.20 -4.30 1.69
N ARG A 7 -4.00 -5.27 2.15
CA ARG A 7 -4.65 -6.24 1.26
C ARG A 7 -6.00 -5.67 0.85
N ILE A 8 -6.16 -5.44 -0.44
CA ILE A 8 -7.34 -4.76 -0.98
C ILE A 8 -8.05 -5.71 -1.93
N PRO A 9 -9.20 -6.28 -1.50
CA PRO A 9 -9.95 -7.19 -2.36
C PRO A 9 -10.70 -6.39 -3.43
N VAL A 10 -10.31 -6.58 -4.69
CA VAL A 10 -10.86 -5.85 -5.83
C VAL A 10 -11.60 -6.82 -6.73
N ASN A 11 -12.79 -6.45 -7.20
CA ASN A 11 -13.50 -7.23 -8.19
C ASN A 11 -12.71 -7.25 -9.51
N PRO A 12 -12.48 -8.43 -10.10
CA PRO A 12 -11.66 -8.51 -11.31
C PRO A 12 -12.15 -7.62 -12.46
N GLU A 13 -13.46 -7.45 -12.59
CA GLU A 13 -14.03 -6.61 -13.64
C GLU A 13 -13.73 -5.12 -13.43
N HIS A 14 -13.36 -4.71 -12.22
CA HIS A 14 -13.01 -3.32 -11.90
C HIS A 14 -11.50 -3.13 -11.75
N ALA A 15 -10.71 -4.18 -11.96
CA ALA A 15 -9.27 -4.11 -11.78
C ALA A 15 -8.59 -3.05 -12.65
N PRO A 16 -8.93 -2.90 -13.94
CA PRO A 16 -8.28 -1.87 -14.75
C PRO A 16 -8.47 -0.46 -14.20
N GLN A 17 -9.67 -0.14 -13.71
CA GLN A 17 -9.93 1.17 -13.14
C GLN A 17 -9.18 1.38 -11.83
N PHE A 18 -9.11 0.34 -11.01
CA PHE A 18 -8.36 0.37 -9.76
C PHE A 18 -6.87 0.62 -10.03
N GLU A 19 -6.30 -0.09 -11.00
CA GLU A 19 -4.89 0.09 -11.36
C GLU A 19 -4.61 1.48 -11.88
N GLU A 20 -5.50 2.02 -12.72
CA GLU A 20 -5.33 3.37 -13.26
C GLU A 20 -5.37 4.41 -12.14
N ASN A 21 -6.25 4.21 -11.17
CA ASN A 21 -6.33 5.09 -10.01
C ASN A 21 -5.01 5.13 -9.24
N PHE A 22 -4.34 3.99 -9.13
CA PHE A 22 -3.03 3.94 -8.48
C PHE A 22 -1.94 4.63 -9.30
N ARG A 23 -1.97 4.49 -10.63
CA ARG A 23 -0.98 5.16 -11.49
C ARG A 23 -1.06 6.67 -11.38
N GLN A 24 -2.27 7.19 -11.15
CA GLN A 24 -2.52 8.63 -11.10
C GLN A 24 -2.53 9.21 -9.69
N ARG A 25 -2.23 8.41 -8.68
CA ARG A 25 -2.25 8.92 -7.30
C ARG A 25 -1.17 9.97 -7.08
N ALA A 26 -1.37 10.78 -6.04
CA ALA A 26 -0.52 11.94 -5.80
C ALA A 26 0.89 11.63 -5.28
N ARG A 27 1.20 10.38 -4.91
CA ARG A 27 2.50 9.96 -4.39
C ARG A 27 2.94 10.74 -3.16
N LEU A 28 2.01 11.10 -2.32
CA LEU A 28 2.32 11.88 -1.12
C LEU A 28 3.21 11.11 -0.15
N VAL A 29 3.02 9.79 -0.07
CA VAL A 29 3.80 8.94 0.81
C VAL A 29 5.28 8.94 0.43
N ASP A 30 5.59 9.08 -0.86
CA ASP A 30 6.98 9.02 -1.35
C ASP A 30 7.85 10.16 -0.80
N GLN A 31 7.22 11.22 -0.31
CA GLN A 31 7.93 12.39 0.19
C GLN A 31 8.08 12.39 1.71
N MET A 32 7.56 11.37 2.38
CA MET A 32 7.59 11.32 3.84
C MET A 32 8.96 10.89 4.37
N PRO A 33 9.37 11.45 5.53
CA PRO A 33 10.61 10.98 6.16
C PRO A 33 10.56 9.50 6.44
N GLY A 34 11.67 8.82 6.15
CA GLY A 34 11.80 7.38 6.38
C GLY A 34 11.14 6.49 5.35
N PHE A 35 10.51 7.05 4.35
CA PHE A 35 9.96 6.26 3.25
C PHE A 35 11.10 5.61 2.45
N VAL A 36 11.01 4.31 2.19
CA VAL A 36 12.02 3.59 1.41
C VAL A 36 11.50 3.30 0.01
N ARG A 37 10.38 2.61 -0.10
CA ARG A 37 9.74 2.36 -1.40
C ARG A 37 8.34 1.78 -1.21
N ASN A 38 7.60 1.77 -2.29
CA ASN A 38 6.23 1.27 -2.33
C ASN A 38 6.08 0.34 -3.53
N LEU A 39 5.44 -0.80 -3.29
CA LEU A 39 5.11 -1.75 -4.35
C LEU A 39 3.61 -1.97 -4.34
N VAL A 40 3.01 -1.96 -5.52
CA VAL A 40 1.62 -2.37 -5.67
C VAL A 40 1.64 -3.71 -6.40
N LEU A 41 1.17 -4.75 -5.74
CA LEU A 41 1.23 -6.12 -6.26
C LEU A 41 -0.11 -6.49 -6.87
N ARG A 42 -0.06 -6.87 -8.15
CA ARG A 42 -1.22 -7.38 -8.85
C ARG A 42 -1.37 -8.86 -8.54
N PRO A 43 -2.57 -9.34 -8.20
CA PRO A 43 -2.75 -10.77 -7.93
C PRO A 43 -2.41 -11.62 -9.16
N ALA A 44 -1.71 -12.73 -8.93
CA ALA A 44 -1.44 -13.71 -9.98
C ALA A 44 -2.75 -14.40 -10.40
N ASP A 45 -3.65 -14.63 -9.43
CA ASP A 45 -4.97 -15.16 -9.68
C ASP A 45 -6.00 -14.18 -9.09
N PRO A 46 -6.59 -13.30 -9.92
CA PRO A 46 -7.50 -12.28 -9.42
C PRO A 46 -8.81 -12.82 -8.83
N THR A 47 -9.11 -14.10 -9.04
CA THR A 47 -10.29 -14.70 -8.42
C THR A 47 -10.04 -15.16 -7.00
N ARG A 48 -8.76 -15.23 -6.58
CA ARG A 48 -8.38 -15.74 -5.26
C ARG A 48 -7.68 -14.70 -4.40
N GLU A 49 -6.77 -13.95 -4.99
CA GLU A 49 -5.86 -13.11 -4.23
C GLU A 49 -6.27 -11.64 -4.33
N PRO A 50 -6.09 -10.86 -3.26
CA PRO A 50 -6.31 -9.41 -3.33
C PRO A 50 -5.12 -8.71 -3.96
N TYR A 51 -5.30 -7.43 -4.29
CA TYR A 51 -4.17 -6.55 -4.51
C TYR A 51 -3.47 -6.31 -3.19
N VAL A 52 -2.17 -6.07 -3.23
CA VAL A 52 -1.41 -5.74 -2.02
C VAL A 52 -0.62 -4.47 -2.28
N VAL A 53 -0.80 -3.48 -1.40
CA VAL A 53 0.03 -2.28 -1.40
C VAL A 53 1.06 -2.47 -0.30
N MET A 54 2.32 -2.61 -0.69
CA MET A 54 3.40 -2.92 0.21
C MET A 54 4.32 -1.72 0.31
N THR A 55 4.52 -1.21 1.52
CA THR A 55 5.33 -0.02 1.75
C THR A 55 6.44 -0.34 2.74
N PHE A 56 7.65 0.10 2.39
CA PHE A 56 8.85 -0.11 3.20
C PHE A 56 9.22 1.20 3.88
N TRP A 57 9.49 1.13 5.18
CA TRP A 57 9.85 2.27 6.02
C TRP A 57 11.15 1.97 6.76
N GLU A 58 11.93 3.01 7.05
CA GLU A 58 13.15 2.84 7.83
C GLU A 58 12.85 2.35 9.24
N SER A 59 11.72 2.76 9.82
CA SER A 59 11.33 2.36 11.16
C SER A 59 9.81 2.46 11.34
N ARG A 60 9.32 1.82 12.40
CA ARG A 60 7.92 1.92 12.78
C ARG A 60 7.51 3.37 13.06
N ALA A 61 8.39 4.14 13.69
CA ALA A 61 8.09 5.53 14.02
C ALA A 61 7.83 6.35 12.76
N HIS A 62 8.56 6.07 11.68
CA HIS A 62 8.34 6.78 10.41
C HIS A 62 6.98 6.41 9.82
N PHE A 63 6.57 5.15 9.89
CA PHE A 63 5.24 4.76 9.45
C PHE A 63 4.16 5.47 10.27
N GLU A 64 4.33 5.53 11.59
CA GLU A 64 3.37 6.21 12.45
C GLU A 64 3.29 7.70 12.14
N GLY A 65 4.43 8.30 11.79
CA GLY A 65 4.45 9.69 11.33
C GLY A 65 3.62 9.89 10.07
N TRP A 66 3.68 8.93 9.15
CA TRP A 66 2.88 8.98 7.93
C TRP A 66 1.37 8.91 8.23
N VAL A 67 0.92 7.92 9.02
CA VAL A 67 -0.51 7.75 9.27
C VAL A 67 -1.11 8.90 10.08
N ASN A 68 -0.28 9.66 10.78
CA ASN A 68 -0.73 10.82 11.56
C ASN A 68 -0.54 12.13 10.79
N SER A 69 -0.13 12.09 9.53
CA SER A 69 0.16 13.29 8.75
C SER A 69 -1.06 13.79 8.00
N PRO A 70 -1.10 15.10 7.65
CA PRO A 70 -2.14 15.62 6.76
C PRO A 70 -2.11 14.96 5.39
N GLU A 71 -0.94 14.61 4.89
CA GLU A 71 -0.75 13.98 3.59
C GLU A 71 -1.46 12.62 3.53
N PHE A 72 -1.45 11.87 4.64
CA PHE A 72 -2.16 10.60 4.72
C PHE A 72 -3.67 10.81 4.52
N LYS A 73 -4.23 11.81 5.20
CA LYS A 73 -5.65 12.12 5.08
C LYS A 73 -6.01 12.56 3.67
N GLU A 74 -5.17 13.36 3.05
CA GLU A 74 -5.38 13.83 1.68
C GLU A 74 -5.36 12.66 0.69
N GLY A 75 -4.39 11.76 0.82
CA GLY A 75 -4.31 10.59 -0.05
C GLY A 75 -5.53 9.69 0.07
N HIS A 76 -6.02 9.49 1.28
CA HIS A 76 -7.22 8.67 1.51
C HIS A 76 -8.47 9.33 0.96
N ALA A 77 -8.59 10.65 1.05
CA ALA A 77 -9.72 11.36 0.47
C ALA A 77 -9.76 11.17 -1.04
N ARG A 78 -8.60 11.19 -1.70
CA ARG A 78 -8.54 10.97 -3.15
C ARG A 78 -8.87 9.54 -3.54
N SER A 79 -8.41 8.55 -2.76
CA SER A 79 -8.67 7.14 -3.08
C SER A 79 -10.13 6.76 -2.82
N GLY A 80 -10.86 7.54 -2.04
CA GLY A 80 -12.28 7.32 -1.77
C GLY A 80 -13.20 7.64 -2.95
N THR A 81 -12.66 8.02 -4.10
CA THR A 81 -13.48 8.36 -5.27
C THR A 81 -13.92 7.15 -6.09
N LEU A 82 -13.37 5.97 -5.82
CA LEU A 82 -13.76 4.76 -6.56
C LEU A 82 -15.14 4.26 -6.13
N PRO A 83 -15.94 3.73 -7.08
CA PRO A 83 -17.24 3.16 -6.75
C PRO A 83 -17.11 2.01 -5.75
N ARG A 84 -18.14 1.85 -4.93
CA ARG A 84 -18.16 0.77 -3.93
C ARG A 84 -18.02 -0.61 -4.59
N GLU A 85 -18.60 -0.79 -5.77
CA GLU A 85 -18.57 -2.05 -6.50
C GLU A 85 -17.16 -2.48 -6.91
N THR A 86 -16.20 -1.57 -6.86
CA THR A 86 -14.81 -1.87 -7.14
C THR A 86 -14.28 -2.94 -6.19
N PHE A 87 -14.78 -2.95 -4.95
CA PHE A 87 -14.26 -3.80 -3.89
C PHE A 87 -15.25 -4.90 -3.55
N ARG A 88 -14.73 -6.10 -3.27
CA ARG A 88 -15.54 -7.25 -2.82
C ARG A 88 -15.36 -7.54 -1.35
N GLY A 89 -14.79 -6.61 -0.59
CA GLY A 89 -14.59 -6.73 0.84
C GLY A 89 -13.80 -5.57 1.38
N HIS A 90 -13.55 -5.59 2.69
CA HIS A 90 -12.77 -4.55 3.35
C HIS A 90 -11.29 -4.80 3.17
N SER A 91 -10.51 -3.72 3.06
CA SER A 91 -9.07 -3.83 3.06
C SER A 91 -8.57 -4.19 4.45
N GLN A 92 -7.43 -4.90 4.50
CA GLN A 92 -6.82 -5.32 5.75
C GLN A 92 -5.37 -4.87 5.77
N LEU A 93 -4.99 -4.15 6.84
CA LEU A 93 -3.63 -3.68 7.02
C LEU A 93 -2.87 -4.63 7.93
N GLU A 94 -1.68 -5.02 7.48
CA GLU A 94 -0.73 -5.82 8.27
C GLU A 94 0.57 -5.06 8.36
N ALA A 95 1.26 -5.22 9.48
CA ALA A 95 2.51 -4.50 9.72
C ALA A 95 3.53 -5.47 10.30
N TYR A 96 4.76 -5.41 9.79
CA TYR A 96 5.82 -6.35 10.14
C TYR A 96 7.14 -5.65 10.30
N GLU A 97 7.97 -6.14 11.19
CA GLU A 97 9.38 -5.77 11.21
C GLU A 97 10.16 -6.80 10.40
N VAL A 98 11.10 -6.33 9.59
CA VAL A 98 11.93 -7.23 8.79
C VAL A 98 12.92 -7.90 9.72
N LEU A 99 12.82 -9.21 9.83
CA LEU A 99 13.73 -10.00 10.69
C LEU A 99 15.05 -10.25 9.98
N THR A 100 15.00 -10.68 8.73
CA THR A 100 16.19 -10.92 7.93
C THR A 100 15.98 -10.39 6.52
N ASP A 101 17.06 -9.96 5.88
CA ASP A 101 17.03 -9.50 4.49
C ASP A 101 18.26 -10.07 3.78
N SER A 102 18.02 -10.95 2.80
CA SER A 102 19.10 -11.59 2.07
C SER A 102 19.92 -10.61 1.23
N ALA A 103 19.38 -9.43 0.95
CA ALA A 103 20.12 -8.38 0.25
C ALA A 103 21.13 -7.69 1.16
N GLU A 104 20.99 -7.82 2.49
CA GLU A 104 21.99 -7.30 3.41
C GLU A 104 23.21 -8.18 3.39
N VAL A 105 24.34 -7.57 3.08
CA VAL A 105 25.60 -8.31 3.04
C VAL A 105 26.01 -8.64 4.47
N ALA A 106 26.31 -9.90 4.72
CA ALA A 106 26.82 -10.34 6.03
C ALA A 106 28.12 -9.60 6.36
N ARG A 107 28.25 -9.19 7.60
CA ARG A 107 29.42 -8.40 8.06
C ARG A 107 30.20 -9.16 9.09
#